data_40ab918869335df4dc5889a389ef8ac4
#
_entry.id   40ab918869335df4dc5889a389ef8ac4
#
_cell.length_a   1.000
_cell.length_b   1.000
_cell.length_c   1.000
_cell.angle_alpha   90.00
_cell.angle_beta   90.00
_cell.angle_gamma   90.00
#
_symmetry.space_group_name_H-M   'P 1'
#
loop_
_entity.id
_entity.type
_entity.pdbx_description
1 polymer ?
#
loop_
_entity_poly.entity_id
_entity_poly.type
_entity_poly.pdbx_seq_one_letter_code
_entity_poly.pdbx_strand_id
1 'polypeptide(L)'
;LIPIAKKISENYHDHFLDKEEKVWLEVFKEEAINSVMDIIKKDLDDLGINHDVFTSENSLLKSGYVDKTFSSLKKKNLLYEGKTQPPKGSKKNDWVQENHILFKSEKFGGDEDRVIRKHDGQWTYFMPDIAYHFNKFERGFSKMVNIFGADHSGYIARMKAAVKAITNDKANLEIKTCQLVRLSRAGKPVKMSKRSGSFITLNELIEEVGKDAVRFMMVSRKNDAQLDFDFEIFKNENNDNPIFYIQYANAVSYTHLTLPTTEAV
;
A
#
# COMPACT_ATOMS: atom_id res chain seq x y z
N LEU A 1 1.67 15.28 -12.62
CA LEU A 1 0.36 15.97 -12.66
C LEU A 1 0.15 16.81 -13.93
N ILE A 2 1.19 17.46 -14.50
CA ILE A 2 1.04 18.31 -15.70
C ILE A 2 0.38 17.56 -16.89
N PRO A 3 0.78 16.33 -17.26
CA PRO A 3 0.10 15.61 -18.36
C PRO A 3 -1.37 15.33 -18.06
N ILE A 4 -1.70 15.05 -16.80
CA ILE A 4 -3.08 14.80 -16.35
C ILE A 4 -3.92 16.09 -16.49
N ALA A 5 -3.37 17.22 -16.05
CA ALA A 5 -4.02 18.52 -16.17
C ALA A 5 -4.27 18.89 -17.65
N LYS A 6 -3.30 18.59 -18.54
CA LYS A 6 -3.47 18.77 -19.99
C LYS A 6 -4.63 17.93 -20.52
N LYS A 7 -4.67 16.64 -20.18
CA LYS A 7 -5.76 15.73 -20.59
C LYS A 7 -7.12 16.24 -20.12
N ILE A 8 -7.22 16.73 -18.88
CA ILE A 8 -8.46 17.32 -18.35
C ILE A 8 -8.83 18.57 -19.15
N SER A 9 -7.88 19.47 -19.42
CA SER A 9 -8.11 20.67 -20.22
C SER A 9 -8.55 20.34 -21.65
N GLU A 10 -7.96 19.34 -22.27
CA GLU A 10 -8.34 18.87 -23.61
C GLU A 10 -9.74 18.25 -23.66
N ASN A 11 -10.14 17.52 -22.62
CA ASN A 11 -11.45 16.87 -22.54
C ASN A 11 -12.60 17.83 -22.21
N TYR A 12 -12.34 18.81 -21.38
CA TYR A 12 -13.39 19.67 -20.83
C TYR A 12 -13.32 21.12 -21.32
N HIS A 13 -12.20 21.51 -21.99
CA HIS A 13 -11.98 22.87 -22.48
C HIS A 13 -12.33 23.92 -21.40
N ASP A 14 -13.16 24.90 -21.73
CA ASP A 14 -13.59 26.00 -20.85
C ASP A 14 -14.80 25.66 -19.96
N HIS A 15 -15.25 24.40 -19.99
CA HIS A 15 -16.51 24.00 -19.34
C HIS A 15 -16.57 24.34 -17.84
N PHE A 16 -15.45 24.37 -17.17
CA PHE A 16 -15.37 24.58 -15.73
C PHE A 16 -14.87 25.97 -15.31
N LEU A 17 -14.49 26.86 -16.23
CA LEU A 17 -13.87 28.15 -15.90
C LEU A 17 -14.73 29.01 -14.96
N ASP A 18 -16.05 29.05 -15.15
CA ASP A 18 -16.97 29.87 -14.37
C ASP A 18 -17.84 29.04 -13.39
N LYS A 19 -17.44 27.79 -13.11
CA LYS A 19 -18.20 26.92 -12.22
C LYS A 19 -17.66 26.96 -10.79
N GLU A 20 -18.58 26.81 -9.82
CA GLU A 20 -18.20 26.66 -8.42
C GLU A 20 -17.34 25.42 -8.20
N GLU A 21 -16.43 25.49 -7.22
CA GLU A 21 -15.50 24.42 -6.88
C GLU A 21 -16.18 23.05 -6.72
N LYS A 22 -17.33 23.00 -6.08
CA LYS A 22 -18.10 21.76 -5.86
C LYS A 22 -18.51 21.05 -7.15
N VAL A 23 -18.58 21.77 -8.29
CA VAL A 23 -18.97 21.19 -9.58
C VAL A 23 -17.82 20.49 -10.28
N TRP A 24 -16.63 21.12 -10.26
CA TRP A 24 -15.48 20.57 -10.99
C TRP A 24 -14.56 19.72 -10.13
N LEU A 25 -14.53 19.93 -8.80
CA LEU A 25 -13.58 19.29 -7.91
C LEU A 25 -13.70 17.74 -7.91
N GLU A 26 -14.93 17.22 -7.86
CA GLU A 26 -15.13 15.77 -7.88
C GLU A 26 -14.74 15.16 -9.23
N VAL A 27 -15.03 15.84 -10.34
CA VAL A 27 -14.65 15.39 -11.69
C VAL A 27 -13.11 15.36 -11.82
N PHE A 28 -12.45 16.43 -11.39
CA PHE A 28 -10.98 16.54 -11.44
C PHE A 28 -10.29 15.52 -10.55
N LYS A 29 -10.85 15.27 -9.36
CA LYS A 29 -10.34 14.21 -8.46
C LYS A 29 -10.46 12.83 -9.11
N GLU A 30 -11.60 12.52 -9.71
CA GLU A 30 -11.85 11.22 -10.34
C GLU A 30 -10.90 11.01 -11.53
N GLU A 31 -10.78 11.99 -12.43
CA GLU A 31 -9.86 11.93 -13.57
C GLU A 31 -8.39 11.81 -13.12
N ALA A 32 -8.00 12.58 -12.10
CA ALA A 32 -6.65 12.52 -11.56
C ALA A 32 -6.36 11.15 -10.91
N ILE A 33 -7.27 10.62 -10.11
CA ILE A 33 -7.13 9.32 -9.46
C ILE A 33 -7.04 8.21 -10.52
N ASN A 34 -7.93 8.21 -11.51
CA ASN A 34 -7.94 7.19 -12.56
C ASN A 34 -6.62 7.22 -13.36
N SER A 35 -6.17 8.42 -13.75
CA SER A 35 -4.92 8.57 -14.48
C SER A 35 -3.69 8.12 -13.69
N VAL A 36 -3.64 8.41 -12.38
CA VAL A 36 -2.56 7.94 -11.51
C VAL A 36 -2.64 6.42 -11.32
N MET A 37 -3.85 5.86 -11.17
CA MET A 37 -4.04 4.42 -11.06
C MET A 37 -3.61 3.67 -12.32
N ASP A 38 -3.83 4.26 -13.50
CA ASP A 38 -3.35 3.66 -14.77
C ASP A 38 -1.81 3.62 -14.82
N ILE A 39 -1.14 4.67 -14.35
CA ILE A 39 0.33 4.69 -14.22
C ILE A 39 0.78 3.60 -13.23
N ILE A 40 0.16 3.51 -12.05
CA ILE A 40 0.50 2.50 -11.04
C ILE A 40 0.32 1.08 -11.58
N LYS A 41 -0.78 0.82 -12.28
CA LYS A 41 -1.04 -0.50 -12.89
C LYS A 41 0.01 -0.84 -13.94
N LYS A 42 0.38 0.16 -14.78
CA LYS A 42 1.44 -0.02 -15.77
C LYS A 42 2.78 -0.33 -15.12
N ASP A 43 3.20 0.44 -14.12
CA ASP A 43 4.46 0.21 -13.40
C ASP A 43 4.51 -1.19 -12.74
N LEU A 44 3.38 -1.64 -12.20
CA LEU A 44 3.27 -3.00 -11.63
C LEU A 44 3.35 -4.07 -12.70
N ASP A 45 2.70 -3.89 -13.85
CA ASP A 45 2.75 -4.81 -14.98
C ASP A 45 4.16 -4.88 -15.58
N ASP A 46 4.83 -3.75 -15.76
CA ASP A 46 6.23 -3.67 -16.19
C ASP A 46 7.15 -4.47 -15.23
N LEU A 47 6.84 -4.47 -13.94
CA LEU A 47 7.52 -5.32 -12.94
C LEU A 47 7.03 -6.77 -12.92
N GLY A 48 5.98 -7.11 -13.66
CA GLY A 48 5.34 -8.43 -13.71
C GLY A 48 4.55 -8.76 -12.45
N ILE A 49 3.91 -7.76 -11.86
CA ILE A 49 3.03 -7.88 -10.70
C ILE A 49 1.61 -7.54 -11.15
N ASN A 50 0.73 -8.54 -11.17
CA ASN A 50 -0.66 -8.38 -11.52
C ASN A 50 -1.54 -8.55 -10.28
N HIS A 51 -2.42 -7.57 -10.03
CA HIS A 51 -3.39 -7.63 -8.97
C HIS A 51 -4.78 -7.94 -9.55
N ASP A 52 -5.47 -8.91 -8.97
CA ASP A 52 -6.82 -9.26 -9.39
C ASP A 52 -7.85 -8.17 -9.07
N VAL A 53 -7.66 -7.46 -7.96
CA VAL A 53 -8.62 -6.46 -7.48
C VAL A 53 -7.91 -5.24 -6.90
N PHE A 54 -8.26 -4.07 -7.42
CA PHE A 54 -7.96 -2.77 -6.83
C PHE A 54 -9.22 -2.25 -6.12
N THR A 55 -9.15 -2.06 -4.81
CA THR A 55 -10.28 -1.58 -4.01
C THR A 55 -10.09 -0.11 -3.65
N SER A 56 -11.07 0.72 -3.97
CA SER A 56 -11.11 2.12 -3.55
C SER A 56 -11.79 2.25 -2.18
N GLU A 57 -11.14 2.91 -1.22
CA GLU A 57 -11.74 3.26 0.07
C GLU A 57 -13.01 4.10 -0.14
N ASN A 58 -12.98 5.06 -1.07
CA ASN A 58 -14.14 5.88 -1.40
C ASN A 58 -15.32 5.06 -1.91
N SER A 59 -15.07 3.96 -2.61
CA SER A 59 -16.15 3.06 -3.06
C SER A 59 -16.84 2.35 -1.89
N LEU A 60 -16.09 1.99 -0.85
CA LEU A 60 -16.65 1.40 0.38
C LEU A 60 -17.50 2.41 1.16
N LEU A 61 -17.09 3.68 1.16
CA LEU A 61 -17.84 4.77 1.77
C LEU A 61 -19.13 5.05 0.97
N LYS A 62 -19.03 5.29 -0.34
CA LYS A 62 -20.17 5.64 -1.20
C LYS A 62 -21.20 4.51 -1.30
N SER A 63 -20.79 3.25 -1.21
CA SER A 63 -21.71 2.09 -1.20
C SER A 63 -22.41 1.87 0.13
N GLY A 64 -22.13 2.65 1.17
CA GLY A 64 -22.67 2.43 2.52
C GLY A 64 -22.09 1.21 3.24
N TYR A 65 -21.03 0.60 2.69
CA TYR A 65 -20.44 -0.62 3.26
C TYR A 65 -19.80 -0.35 4.63
N VAL A 66 -19.24 0.85 4.83
CA VAL A 66 -18.68 1.30 6.11
C VAL A 66 -19.78 1.37 7.16
N ASP A 67 -20.96 1.93 6.83
CA ASP A 67 -22.12 2.02 7.73
C ASP A 67 -22.71 0.64 8.04
N LYS A 68 -22.77 -0.25 7.05
CA LYS A 68 -23.14 -1.67 7.24
C LYS A 68 -22.24 -2.35 8.26
N THR A 69 -20.93 -2.16 8.11
CA THR A 69 -19.91 -2.74 9.00
C THR A 69 -20.02 -2.17 10.41
N PHE A 70 -20.18 -0.85 10.54
CA PHE A 70 -20.43 -0.20 11.82
C PHE A 70 -21.67 -0.76 12.53
N SER A 71 -22.76 -0.92 11.79
CA SER A 71 -24.00 -1.50 12.31
C SER A 71 -23.79 -2.94 12.79
N SER A 72 -22.96 -3.72 12.08
CA SER A 72 -22.59 -5.07 12.50
C SER A 72 -21.78 -5.08 13.81
N LEU A 73 -20.79 -4.18 13.93
CA LEU A 73 -20.02 -4.03 15.18
C LEU A 73 -20.92 -3.62 16.35
N LYS A 74 -21.87 -2.71 16.11
CA LYS A 74 -22.84 -2.27 17.14
C LYS A 74 -23.73 -3.42 17.59
N LYS A 75 -24.29 -4.20 16.66
CA LYS A 75 -25.12 -5.39 16.95
C LYS A 75 -24.36 -6.44 17.77
N LYS A 76 -23.04 -6.57 17.55
CA LYS A 76 -22.18 -7.48 18.30
C LYS A 76 -21.73 -6.93 19.66
N ASN A 77 -22.21 -5.74 20.06
CA ASN A 77 -21.81 -5.05 21.31
C ASN A 77 -20.30 -4.83 21.43
N LEU A 78 -19.66 -4.51 20.30
CA LEU A 78 -18.21 -4.27 20.18
C LEU A 78 -17.84 -2.78 20.25
N LEU A 79 -18.85 -1.90 20.37
CA LEU A 79 -18.69 -0.46 20.40
C LEU A 79 -19.21 0.10 21.73
N TYR A 80 -18.64 1.24 22.14
CA TYR A 80 -19.14 2.05 23.25
C TYR A 80 -18.79 3.52 23.05
N GLU A 81 -19.50 4.40 23.76
CA GLU A 81 -19.17 5.82 23.83
C GLU A 81 -18.19 6.06 24.97
N GLY A 82 -17.15 6.80 24.69
CA GLY A 82 -16.10 7.10 25.68
C GLY A 82 -15.24 8.28 25.30
N LYS A 83 -14.43 8.71 26.23
CA LYS A 83 -13.47 9.79 26.07
C LYS A 83 -12.07 9.21 25.91
N THR A 84 -11.27 9.82 25.05
CA THR A 84 -9.87 9.43 24.88
C THR A 84 -8.95 10.35 25.67
N GLN A 85 -7.77 9.83 26.01
CA GLN A 85 -6.71 10.66 26.53
C GLN A 85 -6.10 11.52 25.41
N PRO A 86 -5.53 12.68 25.75
CA PRO A 86 -4.84 13.51 24.77
C PRO A 86 -3.70 12.74 24.10
N PRO A 87 -3.45 12.95 22.79
CA PRO A 87 -2.33 12.33 22.10
C PRO A 87 -1.01 12.62 22.83
N LYS A 88 -0.09 11.64 22.84
CA LYS A 88 1.25 11.86 23.43
C LYS A 88 1.92 13.06 22.77
N GLY A 89 2.28 14.06 23.59
CA GLY A 89 2.94 15.29 23.13
C GLY A 89 2.02 16.50 22.93
N SER A 90 0.70 16.37 23.04
CA SER A 90 -0.20 17.53 23.07
C SER A 90 -0.14 18.23 24.44
N LYS A 91 -0.22 19.58 24.42
CA LYS A 91 -0.35 20.34 25.68
C LYS A 91 -1.71 20.04 26.30
N LYS A 92 -1.72 19.60 27.55
CA LYS A 92 -2.97 19.24 28.29
C LYS A 92 -4.03 20.33 28.30
N ASN A 93 -3.64 21.58 28.16
CA ASN A 93 -4.54 22.73 28.26
C ASN A 93 -5.39 22.98 26.98
N ASP A 94 -4.99 22.41 25.84
CA ASP A 94 -5.67 22.62 24.56
C ASP A 94 -6.56 21.42 24.17
N TRP A 95 -6.63 20.40 25.05
CA TRP A 95 -7.41 19.19 24.77
C TRP A 95 -8.82 19.28 25.35
N VAL A 96 -9.81 19.35 24.47
CA VAL A 96 -11.22 19.23 24.85
C VAL A 96 -11.59 17.75 24.91
N GLN A 97 -12.09 17.32 26.07
CA GLN A 97 -12.57 15.96 26.25
C GLN A 97 -13.93 15.77 25.56
N GLU A 98 -13.91 15.18 24.41
CA GLU A 98 -15.12 14.90 23.62
C GLU A 98 -15.46 13.42 23.63
N ASN A 99 -16.74 13.10 23.55
CA ASN A 99 -17.22 11.73 23.45
C ASN A 99 -17.05 11.23 22.01
N HIS A 100 -16.41 10.10 21.88
CA HIS A 100 -16.20 9.39 20.62
C HIS A 100 -16.84 8.01 20.68
N ILE A 101 -17.03 7.37 19.54
CA ILE A 101 -17.38 5.96 19.50
C ILE A 101 -16.11 5.15 19.36
N LEU A 102 -15.86 4.28 20.34
CA LEU A 102 -14.69 3.43 20.44
C LEU A 102 -15.03 1.98 20.13
N PHE A 103 -14.07 1.31 19.49
CA PHE A 103 -14.07 -0.12 19.28
C PHE A 103 -13.30 -0.82 20.42
N LYS A 104 -13.86 -1.89 20.98
CA LYS A 104 -13.29 -2.69 22.06
C LYS A 104 -12.14 -3.57 21.57
N SER A 105 -11.03 -2.93 21.21
CA SER A 105 -9.85 -3.59 20.64
C SER A 105 -9.10 -4.47 21.64
N GLU A 106 -8.94 -3.99 22.88
CA GLU A 106 -8.23 -4.71 23.96
C GLU A 106 -8.84 -6.10 24.20
N LYS A 107 -10.16 -6.22 24.15
CA LYS A 107 -10.87 -7.49 24.31
C LYS A 107 -10.41 -8.58 23.34
N PHE A 108 -9.83 -8.21 22.21
CA PHE A 108 -9.41 -9.13 21.13
C PHE A 108 -7.89 -9.16 20.93
N GLY A 109 -7.13 -8.59 21.88
CA GLY A 109 -5.67 -8.56 21.84
C GLY A 109 -5.07 -7.32 21.18
N GLY A 110 -5.85 -6.26 21.03
CA GLY A 110 -5.33 -4.94 20.65
C GLY A 110 -4.58 -4.27 21.81
N ASP A 111 -3.84 -3.24 21.46
CA ASP A 111 -3.01 -2.46 22.40
C ASP A 111 -3.85 -1.51 23.27
N GLU A 112 -4.91 -0.94 22.74
CA GLU A 112 -5.88 -0.08 23.44
C GLU A 112 -7.18 0.01 22.63
N ASP A 113 -8.28 0.41 23.26
CA ASP A 113 -9.53 0.66 22.56
C ASP A 113 -9.39 1.89 21.65
N ARG A 114 -10.00 1.81 20.47
CA ARG A 114 -9.71 2.77 19.39
C ARG A 114 -10.96 3.52 18.92
N VAL A 115 -10.81 4.82 18.77
CA VAL A 115 -11.84 5.67 18.17
C VAL A 115 -12.05 5.24 16.72
N ILE A 116 -13.31 4.92 16.37
CA ILE A 116 -13.72 4.64 15.00
C ILE A 116 -14.60 5.74 14.43
N ARG A 117 -15.31 6.49 15.28
CA ARG A 117 -16.11 7.64 14.89
C ARG A 117 -15.89 8.79 15.86
N LYS A 118 -15.57 9.96 15.33
CA LYS A 118 -15.36 11.18 16.10
C LYS A 118 -16.67 11.76 16.60
N HIS A 119 -16.61 12.73 17.53
CA HIS A 119 -17.75 13.46 18.07
C HIS A 119 -18.55 14.20 16.97
N ASP A 120 -17.87 14.71 15.92
CA ASP A 120 -18.45 15.38 14.76
C ASP A 120 -19.13 14.42 13.76
N GLY A 121 -19.12 13.12 14.05
CA GLY A 121 -19.70 12.08 13.22
C GLY A 121 -18.78 11.56 12.11
N GLN A 122 -17.58 12.11 11.94
CA GLN A 122 -16.64 11.67 10.94
C GLN A 122 -16.00 10.33 11.33
N TRP A 123 -15.75 9.48 10.33
CA TRP A 123 -14.98 8.26 10.50
C TRP A 123 -13.49 8.57 10.74
N THR A 124 -12.84 7.80 11.60
CA THR A 124 -11.38 7.72 11.61
C THR A 124 -10.92 6.75 10.52
N TYR A 125 -9.65 6.79 10.13
CA TYR A 125 -9.09 5.85 9.14
C TYR A 125 -9.27 4.38 9.52
N PHE A 126 -9.40 4.10 10.80
CA PHE A 126 -9.54 2.73 11.30
C PHE A 126 -10.87 2.08 10.93
N MET A 127 -11.96 2.84 10.83
CA MET A 127 -13.26 2.28 10.49
C MET A 127 -13.36 1.78 9.03
N PRO A 128 -12.95 2.54 8.00
CA PRO A 128 -12.84 2.03 6.63
C PRO A 128 -11.93 0.81 6.50
N ASP A 129 -10.82 0.76 7.25
CA ASP A 129 -9.93 -0.40 7.26
C ASP A 129 -10.61 -1.66 7.81
N ILE A 130 -11.37 -1.54 8.89
CA ILE A 130 -12.20 -2.64 9.42
C ILE A 130 -13.21 -3.10 8.35
N ALA A 131 -13.88 -2.15 7.70
CA ALA A 131 -14.85 -2.44 6.66
C ALA A 131 -14.21 -3.16 5.48
N TYR A 132 -13.01 -2.75 5.06
CA TYR A 132 -12.29 -3.40 3.97
C TYR A 132 -11.92 -4.85 4.30
N HIS A 133 -11.46 -5.13 5.51
CA HIS A 133 -11.16 -6.49 5.93
C HIS A 133 -12.41 -7.34 6.07
N PHE A 134 -13.51 -6.76 6.53
CA PHE A 134 -14.78 -7.45 6.56
C PHE A 134 -15.31 -7.76 5.15
N ASN A 135 -15.09 -6.85 4.19
CA ASN A 135 -15.39 -7.10 2.78
C ASN A 135 -14.58 -8.27 2.22
N LYS A 136 -13.29 -8.35 2.53
CA LYS A 136 -12.45 -9.51 2.15
C LYS A 136 -13.03 -10.80 2.71
N PHE A 137 -13.44 -10.80 3.97
CA PHE A 137 -14.06 -11.97 4.61
C PHE A 137 -15.37 -12.37 3.94
N GLU A 138 -16.27 -11.41 3.64
CA GLU A 138 -17.53 -11.70 2.94
C GLU A 138 -17.31 -12.20 1.51
N ARG A 139 -16.19 -11.87 0.87
CA ARG A 139 -15.76 -12.46 -0.41
C ARG A 139 -15.18 -13.88 -0.28
N GLY A 140 -15.13 -14.45 0.92
CA GLY A 140 -14.68 -15.83 1.17
C GLY A 140 -13.23 -15.98 1.63
N PHE A 141 -12.49 -14.88 1.84
CA PHE A 141 -11.10 -14.95 2.30
C PHE A 141 -11.04 -15.09 3.82
N SER A 142 -10.81 -16.32 4.29
CA SER A 142 -10.58 -16.62 5.71
C SER A 142 -9.12 -16.48 6.14
N LYS A 143 -8.18 -16.52 5.20
CA LYS A 143 -6.75 -16.24 5.41
C LYS A 143 -6.39 -14.96 4.67
N MET A 144 -5.93 -13.97 5.40
CA MET A 144 -5.56 -12.67 4.85
C MET A 144 -4.11 -12.38 5.21
N VAL A 145 -3.35 -11.85 4.25
CA VAL A 145 -1.98 -11.38 4.47
C VAL A 145 -1.92 -9.93 4.04
N ASN A 146 -1.56 -9.04 4.96
CA ASN A 146 -1.29 -7.65 4.65
C ASN A 146 0.22 -7.39 4.64
N ILE A 147 0.66 -6.56 3.71
CA ILE A 147 2.04 -6.09 3.63
C ILE A 147 2.05 -4.61 4.01
N PHE A 148 2.76 -4.27 5.09
CA PHE A 148 2.85 -2.92 5.61
C PHE A 148 4.30 -2.42 5.59
N GLY A 149 4.50 -1.11 5.47
CA GLY A 149 5.78 -0.50 5.80
C GLY A 149 6.08 -0.64 7.30
N ALA A 150 7.35 -0.70 7.67
CA ALA A 150 7.78 -0.86 9.07
C ALA A 150 7.31 0.29 9.99
N ASP A 151 7.05 1.46 9.44
CA ASP A 151 6.45 2.63 10.10
C ASP A 151 5.02 2.39 10.60
N HIS A 152 4.32 1.39 10.06
CA HIS A 152 2.98 0.98 10.47
C HIS A 152 2.96 -0.15 11.51
N SER A 153 4.09 -0.50 12.14
CA SER A 153 4.17 -1.59 13.12
C SER A 153 3.19 -1.43 14.30
N GLY A 154 2.97 -0.21 14.78
CA GLY A 154 1.99 0.11 15.83
C GLY A 154 0.52 -0.12 15.41
N TYR A 155 0.24 -0.36 14.12
CA TYR A 155 -1.11 -0.61 13.62
C TYR A 155 -1.49 -2.09 13.64
N ILE A 156 -0.52 -2.98 13.80
CA ILE A 156 -0.67 -4.43 13.63
C ILE A 156 -1.64 -5.02 14.65
N ALA A 157 -1.42 -4.76 15.95
CA ALA A 157 -2.21 -5.35 17.02
C ALA A 157 -3.69 -4.99 16.90
N ARG A 158 -3.99 -3.70 16.66
CA ARG A 158 -5.36 -3.20 16.53
C ARG A 158 -6.08 -3.76 15.30
N MET A 159 -5.39 -3.93 14.17
CA MET A 159 -6.01 -4.48 12.96
C MET A 159 -6.29 -5.98 13.10
N LYS A 160 -5.38 -6.75 13.68
CA LYS A 160 -5.62 -8.16 14.02
C LYS A 160 -6.81 -8.32 14.96
N ALA A 161 -6.89 -7.49 16.01
CA ALA A 161 -8.01 -7.47 16.95
C ALA A 161 -9.34 -7.17 16.24
N ALA A 162 -9.36 -6.21 15.33
CA ALA A 162 -10.55 -5.83 14.57
C ALA A 162 -11.04 -6.98 13.67
N VAL A 163 -10.13 -7.61 12.92
CA VAL A 163 -10.49 -8.75 12.05
C VAL A 163 -11.03 -9.90 12.89
N LYS A 164 -10.35 -10.26 13.97
CA LYS A 164 -10.81 -11.29 14.91
C LYS A 164 -12.22 -11.01 15.42
N ALA A 165 -12.48 -9.77 15.85
CA ALA A 165 -13.78 -9.36 16.40
C ALA A 165 -14.89 -9.38 15.36
N ILE A 166 -14.71 -8.75 14.19
CA ILE A 166 -15.77 -8.61 13.20
C ILE A 166 -16.14 -9.94 12.54
N THR A 167 -15.17 -10.85 12.40
CA THR A 167 -15.35 -12.17 11.79
C THR A 167 -15.71 -13.26 12.80
N ASN A 168 -15.86 -12.95 14.09
CA ASN A 168 -16.03 -13.91 15.17
C ASN A 168 -14.93 -14.99 15.18
N ASP A 169 -13.69 -14.59 15.02
CA ASP A 169 -12.50 -15.45 14.97
C ASP A 169 -12.49 -16.48 13.81
N LYS A 170 -13.31 -16.25 12.77
CA LYS A 170 -13.39 -17.13 11.59
C LYS A 170 -12.36 -16.76 10.50
N ALA A 171 -11.69 -15.64 10.63
CA ALA A 171 -10.63 -15.25 9.72
C ALA A 171 -9.33 -14.93 10.48
N ASN A 172 -8.20 -15.29 9.86
CA ASN A 172 -6.87 -14.99 10.35
C ASN A 172 -6.23 -13.90 9.50
N LEU A 173 -5.72 -12.86 10.15
CA LEU A 173 -4.94 -11.81 9.51
C LEU A 173 -3.46 -11.93 9.91
N GLU A 174 -2.63 -12.26 8.95
CA GLU A 174 -1.18 -12.16 9.06
C GLU A 174 -0.71 -10.82 8.51
N ILE A 175 0.18 -10.14 9.21
CA ILE A 175 0.77 -8.88 8.74
C ILE A 175 2.28 -9.06 8.64
N LYS A 176 2.81 -8.82 7.45
CA LYS A 176 4.24 -8.76 7.16
C LYS A 176 4.67 -7.30 7.06
N THR A 177 5.78 -6.97 7.69
CA THR A 177 6.35 -5.63 7.59
C THR A 177 7.54 -5.63 6.66
N CYS A 178 7.62 -4.61 5.78
CA CYS A 178 8.76 -4.39 4.90
C CYS A 178 9.54 -3.18 5.36
N GLN A 179 10.86 -3.33 5.44
CA GLN A 179 11.77 -2.23 5.74
C GLN A 179 11.94 -1.31 4.53
N LEU A 180 12.42 -0.10 4.79
CA LEU A 180 12.74 0.87 3.75
C LEU A 180 13.92 0.38 2.91
N VAL A 181 13.80 0.57 1.60
CA VAL A 181 14.91 0.39 0.66
C VAL A 181 15.72 1.68 0.62
N ARG A 182 17.03 1.58 0.78
CA ARG A 182 17.96 2.69 0.59
C ARG A 182 18.54 2.61 -0.82
N LEU A 183 18.38 3.70 -1.58
CA LEU A 183 18.94 3.79 -2.91
C LEU A 183 20.28 4.52 -2.86
N SER A 184 21.30 4.00 -3.55
CA SER A 184 22.63 4.61 -3.68
C SER A 184 23.15 4.52 -5.11
N ARG A 185 24.12 5.39 -5.43
CA ARG A 185 24.90 5.38 -6.68
C ARG A 185 26.38 5.42 -6.31
N ALA A 186 27.13 4.40 -6.69
CA ALA A 186 28.55 4.26 -6.35
C ALA A 186 28.78 4.49 -4.83
N GLY A 187 27.99 3.86 -3.98
CA GLY A 187 28.07 3.98 -2.53
C GLY A 187 27.55 5.29 -1.93
N LYS A 188 27.10 6.25 -2.74
CA LYS A 188 26.57 7.53 -2.26
C LYS A 188 25.04 7.47 -2.20
N PRO A 189 24.40 7.78 -1.04
CA PRO A 189 22.97 7.78 -0.92
C PRO A 189 22.28 8.76 -1.89
N VAL A 190 21.23 8.29 -2.57
CA VAL A 190 20.37 9.15 -3.38
C VAL A 190 19.43 9.91 -2.44
N LYS A 191 19.53 11.25 -2.44
CA LYS A 191 18.65 12.10 -1.66
C LYS A 191 17.27 12.16 -2.33
N MET A 192 16.26 11.70 -1.61
CA MET A 192 14.86 11.77 -2.05
C MET A 192 14.06 12.67 -1.12
N SER A 193 13.22 13.52 -1.70
CA SER A 193 12.31 14.40 -0.94
C SER A 193 10.99 14.56 -1.68
N LYS A 194 9.92 14.08 -1.08
CA LYS A 194 8.55 14.29 -1.60
C LYS A 194 8.19 15.78 -1.72
N ARG A 195 8.70 16.61 -0.81
CA ARG A 195 8.42 18.06 -0.79
C ARG A 195 9.09 18.81 -1.93
N SER A 196 10.29 18.39 -2.33
CA SER A 196 11.01 19.00 -3.46
C SER A 196 10.69 18.34 -4.80
N GLY A 197 9.87 17.29 -4.84
CA GLY A 197 9.57 16.52 -6.05
C GLY A 197 10.75 15.69 -6.56
N SER A 198 11.82 15.55 -5.76
CA SER A 198 13.00 14.77 -6.10
C SER A 198 12.84 13.37 -5.51
N PHE A 199 12.42 12.41 -6.32
CA PHE A 199 12.34 10.98 -5.96
C PHE A 199 12.52 10.14 -7.23
N ILE A 200 13.02 8.93 -7.06
CA ILE A 200 13.13 7.95 -8.13
C ILE A 200 11.82 7.16 -8.16
N THR A 201 11.18 7.13 -9.30
CA THR A 201 9.97 6.34 -9.54
C THR A 201 10.33 4.88 -9.78
N LEU A 202 9.35 3.98 -9.66
CA LEU A 202 9.54 2.57 -9.98
C LEU A 202 9.89 2.38 -11.46
N ASN A 203 9.25 3.15 -12.35
CA ASN A 203 9.55 3.11 -13.77
C ASN A 203 11.01 3.51 -14.07
N GLU A 204 11.49 4.62 -13.51
CA GLU A 204 12.91 5.05 -13.66
C GLU A 204 13.88 3.98 -13.16
N LEU A 205 13.54 3.31 -12.04
CA LEU A 205 14.35 2.21 -11.52
C LEU A 205 14.39 1.02 -12.50
N ILE A 206 13.24 0.63 -13.06
CA ILE A 206 13.15 -0.46 -14.03
C ILE A 206 13.91 -0.12 -15.33
N GLU A 207 13.74 1.11 -15.82
CA GLU A 207 14.45 1.59 -17.01
C GLU A 207 15.98 1.60 -16.85
N GLU A 208 16.45 1.89 -15.63
CA GLU A 208 17.88 2.03 -15.37
C GLU A 208 18.61 0.69 -15.16
N VAL A 209 18.00 -0.25 -14.43
CA VAL A 209 18.67 -1.52 -14.04
C VAL A 209 17.99 -2.78 -14.57
N GLY A 210 16.82 -2.64 -15.17
CA GLY A 210 16.03 -3.74 -15.70
C GLY A 210 15.13 -4.41 -14.65
N LYS A 211 14.04 -4.97 -15.12
CA LYS A 211 13.02 -5.67 -14.33
C LYS A 211 13.60 -6.81 -13.47
N ASP A 212 14.46 -7.63 -14.07
CA ASP A 212 15.01 -8.82 -13.39
C ASP A 212 15.87 -8.44 -12.20
N ALA A 213 16.68 -7.38 -12.31
CA ALA A 213 17.50 -6.87 -11.23
C ALA A 213 16.64 -6.38 -10.07
N VAL A 214 15.59 -5.59 -10.35
CA VAL A 214 14.66 -5.10 -9.32
C VAL A 214 13.99 -6.28 -8.62
N ARG A 215 13.42 -7.22 -9.35
CA ARG A 215 12.72 -8.39 -8.78
C ARG A 215 13.65 -9.26 -7.94
N PHE A 216 14.84 -9.58 -8.46
CA PHE A 216 15.81 -10.41 -7.74
C PHE A 216 16.20 -9.77 -6.42
N MET A 217 16.52 -8.48 -6.43
CA MET A 217 16.92 -7.77 -5.21
C MET A 217 15.80 -7.74 -4.17
N MET A 218 14.55 -7.52 -4.58
CA MET A 218 13.41 -7.51 -3.66
C MET A 218 13.20 -8.88 -3.00
N VAL A 219 13.45 -10.00 -3.68
CA VAL A 219 13.28 -11.33 -3.13
C VAL A 219 14.55 -11.91 -2.48
N SER A 220 15.72 -11.33 -2.72
CA SER A 220 17.00 -11.81 -2.17
C SER A 220 17.17 -11.53 -0.67
N ARG A 221 16.32 -10.70 -0.09
CA ARG A 221 16.35 -10.31 1.31
C ARG A 221 15.05 -10.65 2.00
N LYS A 222 15.12 -10.88 3.31
CA LYS A 222 13.91 -10.97 4.14
C LYS A 222 13.22 -9.61 4.15
N ASN A 223 11.90 -9.62 4.20
CA ASN A 223 11.08 -8.40 4.20
C ASN A 223 11.34 -7.45 5.38
N ASP A 224 11.77 -7.99 6.52
CA ASP A 224 12.12 -7.24 7.74
C ASP A 224 13.58 -6.77 7.78
N ALA A 225 14.40 -7.20 6.82
CA ALA A 225 15.79 -6.76 6.69
C ALA A 225 15.89 -5.51 5.80
N GLN A 226 16.78 -4.59 6.18
CA GLN A 226 17.05 -3.42 5.36
C GLN A 226 17.74 -3.81 4.06
N LEU A 227 17.27 -3.23 2.95
CA LEU A 227 17.83 -3.41 1.63
C LEU A 227 18.55 -2.13 1.19
N ASP A 228 19.85 -2.26 0.93
CA ASP A 228 20.65 -1.23 0.26
C ASP A 228 20.76 -1.60 -1.22
N PHE A 229 20.26 -0.73 -2.09
CA PHE A 229 20.21 -0.92 -3.52
C PHE A 229 21.15 0.09 -4.20
N ASP A 230 22.27 -0.37 -4.72
CA ASP A 230 23.21 0.47 -5.49
C ASP A 230 23.02 0.23 -6.98
N PHE A 231 22.68 1.28 -7.73
CA PHE A 231 22.43 1.20 -9.17
C PHE A 231 23.64 0.73 -9.96
N GLU A 232 24.86 1.13 -9.56
CA GLU A 232 26.06 0.81 -10.32
C GLU A 232 26.41 -0.68 -10.30
N ILE A 233 26.04 -1.40 -9.23
CA ILE A 233 26.26 -2.85 -9.17
C ILE A 233 25.49 -3.56 -10.28
N PHE A 234 24.28 -3.11 -10.60
CA PHE A 234 23.40 -3.77 -11.58
C PHE A 234 23.64 -3.37 -13.03
N LYS A 235 24.41 -2.29 -13.25
CA LYS A 235 24.81 -1.86 -14.60
C LYS A 235 26.04 -2.60 -15.14
N ASN A 236 26.85 -3.16 -14.26
CA ASN A 236 28.10 -3.80 -14.64
C ASN A 236 27.86 -5.27 -15.02
N GLU A 237 28.47 -5.71 -16.12
CA GLU A 237 28.49 -7.10 -16.57
C GLU A 237 29.70 -7.83 -15.98
N ASN A 238 29.76 -7.91 -14.65
CA ASN A 238 30.84 -8.55 -13.92
C ASN A 238 30.31 -9.43 -12.77
N ASN A 239 31.23 -10.07 -12.04
CA ASN A 239 30.90 -10.99 -10.95
C ASN A 239 30.21 -10.32 -9.75
N ASP A 240 30.27 -9.01 -9.62
CA ASP A 240 29.61 -8.25 -8.55
C ASP A 240 28.12 -8.09 -8.83
N ASN A 241 27.71 -8.26 -10.11
CA ASN A 241 26.31 -8.25 -10.51
C ASN A 241 25.70 -9.67 -10.44
N PRO A 242 24.92 -10.00 -9.41
CA PRO A 242 24.37 -11.32 -9.23
C PRO A 242 23.38 -11.73 -10.34
N ILE A 243 22.72 -10.75 -10.97
CA ILE A 243 21.77 -11.00 -12.06
C ILE A 243 22.50 -11.45 -13.31
N PHE A 244 23.56 -10.71 -13.68
CA PHE A 244 24.38 -11.08 -14.82
C PHE A 244 24.91 -12.51 -14.68
N TYR A 245 25.39 -12.86 -13.49
CA TYR A 245 25.90 -14.21 -13.22
C TYR A 245 24.82 -15.30 -13.34
N ILE A 246 23.64 -15.05 -12.80
CA ILE A 246 22.50 -16.00 -12.89
C ILE A 246 22.03 -16.15 -14.33
N GLN A 247 21.90 -15.06 -15.08
CA GLN A 247 21.47 -15.09 -16.49
C GLN A 247 22.53 -15.79 -17.36
N TYR A 248 23.81 -15.55 -17.11
CA TYR A 248 24.90 -16.24 -17.77
C TYR A 248 24.86 -17.76 -17.50
N ALA A 249 24.74 -18.16 -16.24
CA ALA A 249 24.64 -19.57 -15.85
C ALA A 249 23.41 -20.25 -16.49
N ASN A 250 22.27 -19.55 -16.55
CA ASN A 250 21.07 -20.07 -17.21
C ASN A 250 21.27 -20.24 -18.72
N ALA A 251 21.86 -19.25 -19.39
CA ALA A 251 22.15 -19.31 -20.82
C ALA A 251 23.10 -20.47 -21.18
N VAL A 252 24.17 -20.64 -20.40
CA VAL A 252 25.13 -21.75 -20.58
C VAL A 252 24.43 -23.09 -20.37
N SER A 253 23.66 -23.26 -19.29
CA SER A 253 22.93 -24.48 -18.99
C SER A 253 21.92 -24.82 -20.08
N TYR A 254 21.18 -23.84 -20.58
CA TYR A 254 20.21 -24.03 -21.64
C TYR A 254 20.87 -24.47 -22.94
N THR A 255 22.01 -23.84 -23.30
CA THR A 255 22.77 -24.20 -24.49
C THR A 255 23.27 -25.64 -24.43
N HIS A 256 23.78 -26.10 -23.28
CA HIS A 256 24.24 -27.47 -23.11
C HIS A 256 23.09 -28.53 -23.15
N LEU A 257 21.92 -28.18 -22.68
CA LEU A 257 20.74 -29.04 -22.71
C LEU A 257 20.09 -29.13 -24.10
N THR A 258 20.25 -28.12 -24.93
CA THR A 258 19.59 -28.01 -26.24
C THR A 258 20.48 -28.34 -27.44
N LEU A 259 21.82 -28.43 -27.24
CA LEU A 259 22.69 -28.89 -28.28
C LEU A 259 22.38 -30.38 -28.61
N PRO A 260 22.20 -30.75 -29.89
CA PRO A 260 22.07 -32.15 -30.25
C PRO A 260 23.36 -32.88 -29.86
N THR A 261 23.25 -33.94 -29.07
CA THR A 261 24.31 -34.91 -28.88
C THR A 261 24.62 -35.48 -30.24
N THR A 262 25.63 -34.96 -30.93
CA THR A 262 26.22 -35.65 -32.05
C THR A 262 26.88 -36.88 -31.48
N GLU A 263 26.20 -38.03 -31.54
CA GLU A 263 26.86 -39.32 -31.43
C GLU A 263 27.91 -39.35 -32.55
N ALA A 264 29.16 -39.31 -32.15
CA ALA A 264 30.25 -39.59 -33.06
C ALA A 264 30.13 -41.09 -33.42
N VAL A 265 29.80 -41.33 -34.69
CA VAL A 265 29.90 -42.67 -35.31
C VAL A 265 31.37 -43.00 -35.54
#